data_cec951bdc6c79612e9cc1bed0b31945b
#
_entry.id   cec951bdc6c79612e9cc1bed0b31945b
#
_cell.length_a   1.000
_cell.length_b   1.000
_cell.length_c   1.000
_cell.angle_alpha   90.00
_cell.angle_beta   90.00
_cell.angle_gamma   90.00
#
_symmetry.space_group_name_H-M   'P 1'
#
loop_
_entity.id
_entity.type
_entity.pdbx_description
1 polymer ?
#
loop_
_entity_poly.entity_id
_entity_poly.type
_entity_poly.pdbx_seq_one_letter_code
_entity_poly.pdbx_strand_id
1 'polypeptide(L)'
;MSAEGQVLIGRMGLAAIRAAGWRPHAIGGLTMGADPVAYAVAAASWGTDLVIDAFSVRKEAKDHGTSQLIEGNFRSGDAVVVVEDVITSGGSARKAIAAVQGAGGRVVGVLAVVDREQGGGKALTGDGHKVVVLTTTSELGLKAADFTG
;
A
#
# COMPACT_ATOMS: atom_id res chain seq x y z
N MET A 1 -2.92 -10.96 -11.88
CA MET A 1 -3.41 -11.56 -10.59
C MET A 1 -4.61 -12.44 -10.89
N SER A 2 -4.70 -13.65 -10.32
CA SER A 2 -5.88 -14.51 -10.48
C SER A 2 -7.06 -13.96 -9.64
N ALA A 3 -8.29 -14.37 -9.99
CA ALA A 3 -9.48 -13.98 -9.20
C ALA A 3 -9.39 -14.45 -7.75
N GLU A 4 -8.91 -15.68 -7.53
CA GLU A 4 -8.68 -16.22 -6.19
C GLU A 4 -7.63 -15.39 -5.43
N GLY A 5 -6.49 -15.09 -6.05
CA GLY A 5 -5.45 -14.26 -5.46
C GLY A 5 -5.95 -12.86 -5.08
N GLN A 6 -6.78 -12.25 -5.90
CA GLN A 6 -7.43 -10.97 -5.62
C GLN A 6 -8.25 -11.04 -4.32
N VAL A 7 -9.09 -12.07 -4.18
CA VAL A 7 -9.92 -12.25 -2.98
C VAL A 7 -9.07 -12.52 -1.74
N LEU A 8 -8.07 -13.38 -1.83
CA LEU A 8 -7.19 -13.73 -0.72
C LEU A 8 -6.39 -12.51 -0.23
N ILE A 9 -5.76 -11.77 -1.14
CA ILE A 9 -4.99 -10.57 -0.79
C ILE A 9 -5.88 -9.51 -0.15
N GLY A 10 -7.08 -9.29 -0.69
CA GLY A 10 -8.04 -8.36 -0.10
C GLY A 10 -8.41 -8.71 1.34
N ARG A 11 -8.74 -9.98 1.58
CA ARG A 11 -9.09 -10.46 2.94
C ARG A 11 -7.90 -10.41 3.89
N MET A 12 -6.73 -10.85 3.46
CA MET A 12 -5.52 -10.83 4.28
C MET A 12 -5.08 -9.40 4.60
N GLY A 13 -5.12 -8.49 3.62
CA GLY A 13 -4.80 -7.08 3.83
C GLY A 13 -5.75 -6.41 4.81
N LEU A 14 -7.06 -6.63 4.67
CA LEU A 14 -8.06 -6.11 5.61
C LEU A 14 -7.84 -6.65 7.03
N ALA A 15 -7.58 -7.96 7.17
CA ALA A 15 -7.30 -8.57 8.45
C ALA A 15 -6.04 -7.99 9.10
N ALA A 16 -4.98 -7.76 8.33
CA ALA A 16 -3.73 -7.16 8.81
C ALA A 16 -3.93 -5.70 9.28
N ILE A 17 -4.72 -4.90 8.54
CA ILE A 17 -5.09 -3.53 8.91
C ILE A 17 -5.83 -3.52 10.26
N ARG A 18 -6.79 -4.42 10.44
CA ARG A 18 -7.53 -4.55 11.69
C ARG A 18 -6.64 -5.01 12.84
N ALA A 19 -5.79 -6.00 12.63
CA ALA A 19 -4.85 -6.50 13.64
C ALA A 19 -3.86 -5.43 14.09
N ALA A 20 -3.45 -4.53 13.19
CA ALA A 20 -2.61 -3.38 13.50
C ALA A 20 -3.35 -2.26 14.27
N GLY A 21 -4.66 -2.36 14.43
CA GLY A 21 -5.49 -1.33 15.05
C GLY A 21 -5.68 -0.08 14.18
N TRP A 22 -5.40 -0.18 12.89
CA TRP A 22 -5.57 0.96 11.97
C TRP A 22 -7.03 1.09 11.53
N ARG A 23 -7.48 2.32 11.44
CA ARG A 23 -8.82 2.65 10.92
C ARG A 23 -8.70 3.72 9.82
N PRO A 24 -8.17 3.36 8.65
CA PRO A 24 -8.03 4.30 7.55
C PRO A 24 -9.39 4.59 6.89
N HIS A 25 -9.50 5.78 6.27
CA HIS A 25 -10.57 6.13 5.35
C HIS A 25 -10.30 5.56 3.95
N ALA A 26 -9.02 5.51 3.55
CA ALA A 26 -8.63 5.03 2.23
C ALA A 26 -7.29 4.27 2.24
N ILE A 27 -7.07 3.48 1.21
CA ILE A 27 -5.85 2.73 0.94
C ILE A 27 -5.39 2.98 -0.49
N GLY A 28 -4.09 3.13 -0.69
CA GLY A 28 -3.53 3.32 -2.04
C GLY A 28 -2.02 3.35 -2.02
N GLY A 29 -1.43 3.42 -3.20
CA GLY A 29 0.02 3.43 -3.35
C GLY A 29 0.44 3.82 -4.75
N LEU A 30 1.73 3.68 -5.04
CA LEU A 30 2.28 4.08 -6.32
C LEU A 30 1.81 3.13 -7.43
N THR A 31 1.22 3.73 -8.48
CA THR A 31 0.72 2.95 -9.63
C THR A 31 1.89 2.29 -10.37
N MET A 32 1.76 1.07 -10.94
CA MET A 32 0.57 0.21 -11.01
C MET A 32 0.59 -0.94 -9.97
N GLY A 33 1.73 -1.25 -9.36
CA GLY A 33 1.89 -2.41 -8.47
C GLY A 33 0.93 -2.38 -7.28
N ALA A 34 0.75 -1.22 -6.67
CA ALA A 34 -0.12 -1.04 -5.52
C ALA A 34 -1.63 -1.15 -5.85
N ASP A 35 -2.02 -0.76 -7.06
CA ASP A 35 -3.44 -0.61 -7.43
C ASP A 35 -4.27 -1.89 -7.23
N PRO A 36 -3.84 -3.09 -7.72
CA PRO A 36 -4.61 -4.30 -7.53
C PRO A 36 -4.80 -4.67 -6.05
N VAL A 37 -3.80 -4.39 -5.22
CA VAL A 37 -3.86 -4.66 -3.77
C VAL A 37 -4.83 -3.70 -3.09
N ALA A 38 -4.74 -2.41 -3.39
CA ALA A 38 -5.62 -1.38 -2.85
C ALA A 38 -7.08 -1.68 -3.17
N TYR A 39 -7.39 -2.01 -4.43
CA TYR A 39 -8.75 -2.35 -4.87
C TYR A 39 -9.26 -3.64 -4.23
N ALA A 40 -8.40 -4.64 -4.05
CA ALA A 40 -8.76 -5.88 -3.39
C ALA A 40 -9.17 -5.64 -1.91
N VAL A 41 -8.39 -4.84 -1.18
CA VAL A 41 -8.69 -4.49 0.21
C VAL A 41 -9.95 -3.65 0.31
N ALA A 42 -10.12 -2.66 -0.56
CA ALA A 42 -11.33 -1.83 -0.61
C ALA A 42 -12.58 -2.70 -0.84
N ALA A 43 -12.54 -3.59 -1.84
CA ALA A 43 -13.63 -4.51 -2.13
C ALA A 43 -13.93 -5.44 -0.94
N ALA A 44 -12.89 -5.97 -0.28
CA ALA A 44 -13.05 -6.84 0.90
C ALA A 44 -13.63 -6.10 2.11
N SER A 45 -13.45 -4.79 2.20
CA SER A 45 -13.95 -3.96 3.30
C SER A 45 -15.44 -3.64 3.20
N TRP A 46 -16.02 -3.73 1.99
CA TRP A 46 -17.42 -3.42 1.77
C TRP A 46 -18.36 -4.32 2.59
N GLY A 47 -19.34 -3.70 3.21
CA GLY A 47 -20.29 -4.42 4.08
C GLY A 47 -19.76 -4.79 5.46
N THR A 48 -18.56 -4.32 5.84
CA THR A 48 -17.98 -4.49 7.17
C THR A 48 -18.11 -3.21 8.02
N ASP A 49 -17.69 -3.28 9.26
CA ASP A 49 -17.62 -2.14 10.19
C ASP A 49 -16.47 -1.15 9.87
N LEU A 50 -15.59 -1.51 8.94
CA LEU A 50 -14.46 -0.71 8.48
C LEU A 50 -14.45 -0.67 6.96
N VAL A 51 -15.19 0.26 6.38
CA VAL A 51 -15.20 0.51 4.93
C VAL A 51 -14.01 1.40 4.58
N ILE A 52 -13.22 0.96 3.60
CA ILE A 52 -11.98 1.61 3.17
C ILE A 52 -12.09 1.89 1.67
N ASP A 53 -12.00 3.15 1.27
CA ASP A 53 -11.97 3.55 -0.13
C ASP A 53 -10.58 3.31 -0.75
N ALA A 54 -10.47 3.34 -2.07
CA ALA A 54 -9.19 3.18 -2.76
C ALA A 54 -8.80 4.45 -3.53
N PHE A 55 -7.49 4.69 -3.57
CA PHE A 55 -6.87 5.73 -4.40
C PHE A 55 -5.59 5.19 -5.06
N SER A 56 -5.11 5.91 -6.08
CA SER A 56 -3.86 5.61 -6.76
C SER A 56 -2.94 6.83 -6.72
N VAL A 57 -1.63 6.62 -6.57
CA VAL A 57 -0.61 7.66 -6.68
C VAL A 57 0.12 7.52 -8.00
N ARG A 58 0.09 8.55 -8.83
CA ARG A 58 0.79 8.57 -10.12
C ARG A 58 2.29 8.73 -9.92
N LYS A 59 3.07 8.17 -10.84
CA LYS A 59 4.53 8.36 -10.85
C LYS A 59 4.93 9.78 -11.19
N GLU A 60 4.12 10.45 -12.03
CA GLU A 60 4.34 11.81 -12.53
C GLU A 60 3.02 12.60 -12.53
N ALA A 61 3.10 13.90 -12.31
CA ALA A 61 1.95 14.79 -12.40
C ALA A 61 1.45 14.90 -13.86
N LYS A 62 0.17 15.23 -14.04
CA LYS A 62 -0.39 15.53 -15.36
C LYS A 62 0.20 16.82 -15.93
N ASP A 63 0.59 16.80 -17.20
CA ASP A 63 1.13 17.97 -17.90
C ASP A 63 0.11 19.11 -18.07
N HIS A 64 -1.19 18.82 -18.00
CA HIS A 64 -2.28 19.78 -18.18
C HIS A 64 -3.34 19.61 -17.09
N GLY A 65 -3.64 20.73 -16.39
CA GLY A 65 -4.63 20.77 -15.31
C GLY A 65 -4.01 20.83 -13.93
N THR A 66 -4.81 20.62 -12.88
CA THR A 66 -4.32 20.52 -11.51
C THR A 66 -3.29 19.39 -11.42
N SER A 67 -2.07 19.72 -10.99
CA SER A 67 -0.94 18.78 -10.86
C SER A 67 -1.14 17.76 -9.73
N GLN A 68 -2.33 17.14 -9.68
CA GLN A 68 -2.65 16.15 -8.66
C GLN A 68 -1.98 14.81 -8.98
N LEU A 69 -1.17 14.34 -8.04
CA LEU A 69 -0.57 13.01 -8.09
C LEU A 69 -1.54 11.91 -7.65
N ILE A 70 -2.60 12.26 -6.93
CA ILE A 70 -3.55 11.28 -6.36
C ILE A 70 -4.83 11.29 -7.18
N GLU A 71 -5.29 10.09 -7.54
CA GLU A 71 -6.55 9.83 -8.22
C GLU A 71 -7.39 8.82 -7.41
N GLY A 72 -8.72 8.94 -7.48
CA GLY A 72 -9.65 8.07 -6.77
C GLY A 72 -10.25 8.72 -5.52
N ASN A 73 -10.72 7.92 -4.59
CA ASN A 73 -11.40 8.38 -3.39
C ASN A 73 -10.40 8.72 -2.28
N PHE A 74 -9.83 9.91 -2.38
CA PHE A 74 -8.94 10.50 -1.38
C PHE A 74 -9.35 11.95 -1.13
N ARG A 75 -9.33 12.37 0.12
CA ARG A 75 -9.61 13.74 0.56
C ARG A 75 -8.53 14.24 1.51
N SER A 76 -8.24 15.53 1.46
CA SER A 76 -7.39 16.16 2.47
C SER A 76 -7.96 15.93 3.86
N GLY A 77 -7.10 15.54 4.81
CA GLY A 77 -7.47 15.14 6.16
C GLY A 77 -7.69 13.64 6.35
N ASP A 78 -7.79 12.86 5.27
CA ASP A 78 -7.98 11.42 5.39
C ASP A 78 -6.80 10.73 6.11
N ALA A 79 -7.14 9.78 6.97
CA ALA A 79 -6.22 8.78 7.46
C ALA A 79 -6.11 7.68 6.42
N VAL A 80 -4.91 7.35 5.97
CA VAL A 80 -4.71 6.37 4.90
C VAL A 80 -3.67 5.33 5.24
N VAL A 81 -3.81 4.16 4.64
CA VAL A 81 -2.76 3.14 4.54
C VAL A 81 -2.11 3.27 3.17
N VAL A 82 -0.79 3.41 3.14
CA VAL A 82 -0.01 3.25 1.90
C VAL A 82 0.26 1.77 1.69
N VAL A 83 0.02 1.28 0.48
CA VAL A 83 0.21 -0.13 0.15
C VAL A 83 1.26 -0.33 -0.93
N GLU A 84 2.01 -1.42 -0.81
CA GLU A 84 2.98 -1.93 -1.78
C GLU A 84 2.68 -3.39 -2.10
N ASP A 85 2.81 -3.79 -3.34
CA ASP A 85 2.82 -5.21 -3.71
C ASP A 85 4.09 -5.89 -3.20
N VAL A 86 5.24 -5.29 -3.47
CA VAL A 86 6.57 -5.81 -3.06
C VAL A 86 7.45 -4.68 -2.54
N ILE A 87 7.92 -4.77 -1.32
CA ILE A 87 8.95 -3.87 -0.79
C ILE A 87 10.35 -4.41 -1.12
N THR A 88 11.17 -3.59 -1.76
CA THR A 88 12.60 -3.78 -1.94
C THR A 88 13.39 -2.76 -1.12
N SER A 89 13.60 -1.57 -1.64
CA SER A 89 14.26 -0.44 -0.95
C SER A 89 13.27 0.49 -0.20
N GLY A 90 11.96 0.36 -0.46
CA GLY A 90 10.94 1.25 0.09
C GLY A 90 10.76 2.57 -0.68
N GLY A 91 11.42 2.72 -1.84
CA GLY A 91 11.37 3.97 -2.61
C GLY A 91 9.97 4.32 -3.13
N SER A 92 9.20 3.34 -3.59
CA SER A 92 7.83 3.55 -4.07
C SER A 92 6.90 3.96 -2.94
N ALA A 93 6.99 3.30 -1.79
CA ALA A 93 6.22 3.67 -0.60
C ALA A 93 6.52 5.10 -0.16
N ARG A 94 7.80 5.51 -0.13
CA ARG A 94 8.19 6.90 0.20
C ARG A 94 7.58 7.92 -0.74
N LYS A 95 7.57 7.64 -2.06
CA LYS A 95 6.93 8.52 -3.04
C LYS A 95 5.43 8.65 -2.79
N ALA A 96 4.76 7.54 -2.52
CA ALA A 96 3.33 7.54 -2.20
C ALA A 96 3.03 8.28 -0.89
N ILE A 97 3.84 8.07 0.15
CA ILE A 97 3.73 8.79 1.43
C ILE A 97 3.88 10.31 1.22
N ALA A 98 4.91 10.73 0.48
CA ALA A 98 5.14 12.14 0.20
C ALA A 98 3.97 12.78 -0.57
N ALA A 99 3.40 12.08 -1.55
CA ALA A 99 2.24 12.55 -2.29
C ALA A 99 1.00 12.70 -1.39
N VAL A 100 0.73 11.71 -0.53
CA VAL A 100 -0.38 11.76 0.44
C VAL A 100 -0.23 12.91 1.41
N GLN A 101 0.96 13.07 1.99
CA GLN A 101 1.24 14.15 2.94
C GLN A 101 1.17 15.52 2.26
N GLY A 102 1.70 15.65 1.05
CA GLY A 102 1.62 16.88 0.25
C GLY A 102 0.18 17.26 -0.13
N ALA A 103 -0.71 16.28 -0.22
CA ALA A 103 -2.15 16.50 -0.47
C ALA A 103 -2.97 16.65 0.84
N GLY A 104 -2.32 16.73 1.98
CA GLY A 104 -2.96 16.96 3.29
C GLY A 104 -3.50 15.68 3.96
N GLY A 105 -3.15 14.49 3.48
CA GLY A 105 -3.50 13.24 4.12
C GLY A 105 -2.54 12.84 5.25
N ARG A 106 -2.98 11.90 6.07
CA ARG A 106 -2.21 11.36 7.19
C ARG A 106 -1.99 9.85 7.01
N VAL A 107 -0.75 9.43 6.85
CA VAL A 107 -0.39 8.02 6.72
C VAL A 107 -0.40 7.36 8.10
N VAL A 108 -1.27 6.37 8.31
CA VAL A 108 -1.37 5.61 9.57
C VAL A 108 -0.47 4.38 9.57
N GLY A 109 -0.08 3.90 8.39
CA GLY A 109 0.86 2.80 8.23
C GLY A 109 1.10 2.44 6.77
N VAL A 110 2.04 1.55 6.58
CA VAL A 110 2.39 0.94 5.29
C VAL A 110 2.08 -0.55 5.35
N LEU A 111 1.31 -1.03 4.40
CA LEU A 111 1.01 -2.45 4.22
C LEU A 111 1.75 -2.96 2.98
N ALA A 112 2.52 -4.01 3.11
CA ALA A 112 3.15 -4.69 1.99
C ALA A 112 2.64 -6.14 1.86
N VAL A 113 2.47 -6.61 0.64
CA VAL A 113 2.16 -8.03 0.42
C VAL A 113 3.41 -8.87 0.64
N VAL A 114 4.52 -8.50 0.00
CA VAL A 114 5.80 -9.22 0.14
C VAL A 114 6.92 -8.26 0.53
N ASP A 115 7.70 -8.60 1.55
CA ASP A 115 9.00 -7.97 1.80
C ASP A 115 10.10 -8.87 1.21
N ARG A 116 10.89 -8.31 0.29
CA ARG A 116 12.05 -9.00 -0.29
C ARG A 116 13.28 -9.03 0.64
N GLU A 117 13.13 -8.53 1.86
CA GLU A 117 14.19 -8.53 2.90
C GLU A 117 15.47 -7.78 2.46
N GLN A 118 15.31 -6.80 1.57
CA GLN A 118 16.39 -5.95 1.06
C GLN A 118 16.56 -4.64 1.84
N GLY A 119 16.01 -4.60 3.05
CA GLY A 119 16.15 -3.47 3.98
C GLY A 119 15.08 -2.38 3.86
N GLY A 120 14.16 -2.45 2.88
CA GLY A 120 13.14 -1.43 2.67
C GLY A 120 12.14 -1.30 3.82
N GLY A 121 11.69 -2.40 4.39
CA GLY A 121 10.81 -2.39 5.56
C GLY A 121 11.47 -1.73 6.77
N LYS A 122 12.75 -2.05 7.03
CA LYS A 122 13.54 -1.42 8.10
C LYS A 122 13.75 0.07 7.85
N ALA A 123 14.01 0.46 6.61
CA ALA A 123 14.20 1.84 6.22
C ALA A 123 12.91 2.68 6.46
N LEU A 124 11.74 2.18 6.07
CA LEU A 124 10.45 2.83 6.33
C LEU A 124 10.15 2.94 7.83
N THR A 125 10.48 1.91 8.61
CA THR A 125 10.36 1.95 10.07
C THR A 125 11.31 2.98 10.67
N GLY A 126 12.53 3.09 10.16
CA GLY A 126 13.50 4.11 10.55
C GLY A 126 13.04 5.53 10.23
N ASP A 127 12.25 5.72 9.19
CA ASP A 127 11.60 6.99 8.84
C ASP A 127 10.40 7.32 9.75
N GLY A 128 10.06 6.45 10.71
CA GLY A 128 8.96 6.64 11.66
C GLY A 128 7.62 6.07 11.22
N HIS A 129 7.57 5.29 10.15
CA HIS A 129 6.34 4.66 9.68
C HIS A 129 6.12 3.29 10.34
N LYS A 130 4.86 2.97 10.64
CA LYS A 130 4.47 1.61 11.00
C LYS A 130 4.37 0.77 9.74
N VAL A 131 5.02 -0.38 9.71
CA VAL A 131 5.04 -1.29 8.56
C VAL A 131 4.47 -2.63 8.95
N VAL A 132 3.52 -3.12 8.18
CA VAL A 132 2.96 -4.48 8.29
C VAL A 132 3.20 -5.18 6.97
N VAL A 133 3.70 -6.41 7.04
CA VAL A 133 4.02 -7.24 5.87
C VAL A 133 3.19 -8.52 5.95
N LEU A 134 2.56 -8.93 4.86
CA LEU A 134 1.77 -10.16 4.83
C LEU A 134 2.66 -11.41 4.77
N THR A 135 3.76 -11.33 4.03
CA THR A 135 4.75 -12.42 3.94
C THR A 135 6.12 -11.88 3.49
N THR A 136 7.15 -12.68 3.70
CA THR A 136 8.52 -12.39 3.28
C THR A 136 9.01 -13.40 2.24
N THR A 137 10.09 -13.06 1.52
CA THR A 137 10.72 -14.02 0.60
C THR A 137 11.23 -15.26 1.31
N SER A 138 11.74 -15.14 2.53
CA SER A 138 12.17 -16.28 3.34
C SER A 138 11.00 -17.20 3.71
N GLU A 139 9.86 -16.65 4.10
CA GLU A 139 8.64 -17.43 4.40
C GLU A 139 8.10 -18.18 3.17
N LEU A 140 8.27 -17.59 1.98
CA LEU A 140 7.91 -18.24 0.70
C LEU A 140 8.95 -19.25 0.22
N GLY A 141 10.06 -19.41 0.93
CA GLY A 141 11.16 -20.30 0.52
C GLY A 141 11.92 -19.80 -0.69
N LEU A 142 11.81 -18.51 -1.04
CA LEU A 142 12.48 -17.89 -2.17
C LEU A 142 13.86 -17.34 -1.75
N LYS A 143 14.82 -17.37 -2.67
CA LYS A 143 16.18 -16.85 -2.47
C LYS A 143 16.43 -15.64 -3.36
N ALA A 144 17.40 -14.80 -2.99
CA ALA A 144 17.78 -13.65 -3.80
C ALA A 144 18.11 -14.01 -5.26
N ALA A 145 18.69 -15.18 -5.50
CA ALA A 145 19.00 -15.69 -6.84
C ALA A 145 17.75 -15.92 -7.72
N ASP A 146 16.58 -16.16 -7.12
CA ASP A 146 15.33 -16.40 -7.86
C ASP A 146 14.77 -15.13 -8.54
N PHE A 147 15.35 -13.96 -8.23
CA PHE A 147 14.93 -12.66 -8.77
C PHE A 147 15.94 -12.03 -9.73
N THR A 148 17.05 -12.72 -10.02
CA THR A 148 18.03 -12.31 -11.02
C THR A 148 17.69 -12.97 -12.35
N GLY A 149 16.84 -12.31 -13.10
CA GLY A 149 16.48 -12.69 -14.46
C GLY A 149 16.37 -11.48 -15.35
#